data_20e7f3ab60f1b617ea63ff916f04ef9d
#
_entry.id   20e7f3ab60f1b617ea63ff916f04ef9d
#
_cell.length_a   1.000
_cell.length_b   1.000
_cell.length_c   1.000
_cell.angle_alpha   90.00
_cell.angle_beta   90.00
_cell.angle_gamma   90.00
#
_symmetry.space_group_name_H-M   'P 1'
#
loop_
_entity.id
_entity.type
_entity.pdbx_description
1 polymer ?
#
loop_
_entity_poly.entity_id
_entity_poly.type
_entity_poly.pdbx_seq_one_letter_code
_entity_poly.pdbx_strand_id
1 'polypeptide(L)'
;MSYATEVIDTVNDVIENCKDGEYGFKECAEHADSPTLKTMFERRATECQSAATELQRIVYANQEQPATGGTASGALHRGWLNIKAALSLSDDKAVLEECERGEDRALSRYDKALKKDLPDEIRSVLVAQRAGVQRNHDLVRSLRDQARAAAHH
;
A
#
# COMPACT_ATOMS: atom_id res chain seq x y z
N MET A 1 24.12 12.12 -10.27
CA MET A 1 24.81 10.91 -9.85
C MET A 1 23.94 9.69 -10.09
N SER A 2 24.49 8.65 -10.73
CA SER A 2 23.73 7.44 -10.96
C SER A 2 23.72 6.55 -9.71
N TYR A 3 22.57 5.99 -9.42
CA TYR A 3 22.47 4.98 -8.37
C TYR A 3 22.80 3.60 -8.93
N ALA A 4 23.29 2.72 -8.06
CA ALA A 4 23.56 1.34 -8.44
C ALA A 4 22.26 0.62 -8.86
N THR A 5 22.39 -0.36 -9.75
CA THR A 5 21.26 -1.16 -10.23
C THR A 5 20.44 -1.74 -9.07
N GLU A 6 21.11 -2.23 -8.01
CA GLU A 6 20.42 -2.78 -6.85
C GLU A 6 19.54 -1.77 -6.13
N VAL A 7 20.00 -0.50 -6.08
CA VAL A 7 19.22 0.59 -5.48
C VAL A 7 17.96 0.85 -6.32
N ILE A 8 18.11 0.94 -7.64
CA ILE A 8 16.98 1.17 -8.55
C ILE A 8 15.99 0.00 -8.48
N ASP A 9 16.48 -1.23 -8.44
CA ASP A 9 15.62 -2.42 -8.32
C ASP A 9 14.81 -2.38 -7.01
N THR A 10 15.47 -1.99 -5.91
CA THR A 10 14.82 -1.87 -4.61
C THR A 10 13.71 -0.82 -4.66
N VAL A 11 13.99 0.35 -5.24
CA VAL A 11 12.99 1.43 -5.38
C VAL A 11 11.82 0.96 -6.24
N ASN A 12 12.09 0.27 -7.35
CA ASN A 12 11.04 -0.26 -8.22
C ASN A 12 10.16 -1.28 -7.50
N ASP A 13 10.73 -2.12 -6.63
CA ASP A 13 9.94 -3.06 -5.84
C ASP A 13 8.96 -2.32 -4.91
N VAL A 14 9.40 -1.21 -4.31
CA VAL A 14 8.53 -0.40 -3.46
C VAL A 14 7.45 0.30 -4.29
N ILE A 15 7.79 0.78 -5.48
CA ILE A 15 6.79 1.37 -6.40
C ILE A 15 5.67 0.37 -6.69
N GLU A 16 6.03 -0.87 -7.01
CA GLU A 16 5.03 -1.92 -7.25
C GLU A 16 4.13 -2.13 -6.03
N ASN A 17 4.72 -2.13 -4.85
CA ASN A 17 3.96 -2.25 -3.60
C ASN A 17 2.97 -1.09 -3.44
N CYS A 18 3.39 0.14 -3.75
CA CYS A 18 2.53 1.32 -3.69
C CYS A 18 1.37 1.20 -4.70
N LYS A 19 1.66 0.72 -5.90
CA LYS A 19 0.62 0.51 -6.92
C LYS A 19 -0.37 -0.57 -6.53
N ASP A 20 0.08 -1.63 -5.87
CA ASP A 20 -0.80 -2.66 -5.34
C ASP A 20 -1.75 -2.09 -4.29
N GLY A 21 -1.22 -1.25 -3.38
CA GLY A 21 -2.02 -0.56 -2.37
C GLY A 21 -3.05 0.38 -3.00
N GLU A 22 -2.64 1.14 -3.99
CA GLU A 22 -3.55 2.02 -4.73
C GLU A 22 -4.72 1.23 -5.31
N TYR A 23 -4.43 0.11 -5.96
CA TYR A 23 -5.46 -0.77 -6.52
C TYR A 23 -6.43 -1.27 -5.43
N GLY A 24 -5.86 -1.83 -4.36
CA GLY A 24 -6.68 -2.42 -3.29
C GLY A 24 -7.58 -1.40 -2.61
N PHE A 25 -7.05 -0.23 -2.27
CA PHE A 25 -7.85 0.80 -1.60
C PHE A 25 -8.86 1.46 -2.53
N LYS A 26 -8.59 1.56 -3.84
CA LYS A 26 -9.58 2.03 -4.81
C LYS A 26 -10.77 1.07 -4.89
N GLU A 27 -10.49 -0.23 -4.92
CA GLU A 27 -11.55 -1.24 -4.91
C GLU A 27 -12.40 -1.12 -3.64
N CYS A 28 -11.76 -0.97 -2.50
CA CYS A 28 -12.46 -0.79 -1.23
C CYS A 28 -13.34 0.46 -1.25
N ALA A 29 -12.81 1.58 -1.77
CA ALA A 29 -13.55 2.84 -1.83
C ALA A 29 -14.79 2.74 -2.73
N GLU A 30 -14.66 2.05 -3.85
CA GLU A 30 -15.77 1.89 -4.80
C GLU A 30 -16.92 1.06 -4.23
N HIS A 31 -16.62 0.14 -3.32
CA HIS A 31 -17.61 -0.81 -2.80
C HIS A 31 -18.01 -0.55 -1.35
N ALA A 32 -17.44 0.47 -0.69
CA ALA A 32 -17.77 0.77 0.70
C ALA A 32 -19.16 1.42 0.80
N ASP A 33 -19.99 0.90 1.69
CA ASP A 33 -21.30 1.48 1.98
C ASP A 33 -21.20 2.63 2.98
N SER A 34 -20.28 2.53 3.93
CA SER A 34 -20.05 3.56 4.94
C SER A 34 -19.34 4.77 4.33
N PRO A 35 -19.91 5.98 4.42
CA PRO A 35 -19.22 7.18 3.92
C PRO A 35 -17.89 7.44 4.61
N THR A 36 -17.79 7.11 5.89
CA THR A 36 -16.55 7.26 6.66
C THR A 36 -15.45 6.35 6.12
N LEU A 37 -15.77 5.08 5.89
CA LEU A 37 -14.82 4.13 5.33
C LEU A 37 -14.45 4.47 3.89
N LYS A 38 -15.43 4.89 3.09
CA LYS A 38 -15.17 5.30 1.71
C LYS A 38 -14.15 6.43 1.65
N THR A 39 -14.35 7.46 2.48
CA THR A 39 -13.42 8.60 2.55
C THR A 39 -12.03 8.16 2.98
N MET A 40 -11.94 7.28 3.97
CA MET A 40 -10.67 6.74 4.44
C MET A 40 -9.94 5.97 3.33
N PHE A 41 -10.66 5.11 2.62
CA PHE A 41 -10.07 4.31 1.54
C PHE A 41 -9.62 5.19 0.37
N GLU A 42 -10.42 6.20 -0.01
CA GLU A 42 -10.05 7.16 -1.06
C GLU A 42 -8.77 7.91 -0.70
N ARG A 43 -8.67 8.37 0.54
CA ARG A 43 -7.48 9.07 1.03
C ARG A 43 -6.26 8.16 0.98
N ARG A 44 -6.42 6.92 1.41
CA ARG A 44 -5.31 5.98 1.43
C ARG A 44 -4.85 5.62 0.02
N ALA A 45 -5.78 5.45 -0.92
CA ALA A 45 -5.45 5.20 -2.33
C ALA A 45 -4.63 6.36 -2.90
N THR A 46 -5.02 7.60 -2.59
CA THR A 46 -4.29 8.80 -3.02
C THR A 46 -2.88 8.85 -2.41
N GLU A 47 -2.74 8.48 -1.13
CA GLU A 47 -1.43 8.40 -0.48
C GLU A 47 -0.52 7.38 -1.16
N CYS A 48 -1.05 6.22 -1.53
CA CYS A 48 -0.30 5.19 -2.25
C CYS A 48 0.15 5.69 -3.63
N GLN A 49 -0.74 6.38 -4.33
CA GLN A 49 -0.43 6.98 -5.63
C GLN A 49 0.68 8.01 -5.51
N SER A 50 0.58 8.89 -4.52
CA SER A 50 1.60 9.93 -4.28
C SER A 50 2.95 9.32 -3.94
N ALA A 51 2.97 8.27 -3.12
CA ALA A 51 4.20 7.58 -2.77
C ALA A 51 4.86 6.97 -4.00
N ALA A 52 4.07 6.31 -4.86
CA ALA A 52 4.58 5.74 -6.10
C ALA A 52 5.17 6.83 -7.01
N THR A 53 4.47 7.96 -7.15
CA THR A 53 4.91 9.08 -8.01
C THR A 53 6.23 9.64 -7.51
N GLU A 54 6.37 9.82 -6.21
CA GLU A 54 7.61 10.33 -5.61
C GLU A 54 8.79 9.43 -5.94
N LEU A 55 8.60 8.11 -5.82
CA LEU A 55 9.65 7.13 -6.10
C LEU A 55 9.93 7.03 -7.61
N GLN A 56 8.89 7.12 -8.44
CA GLN A 56 9.05 7.09 -9.90
C GLN A 56 9.91 8.26 -10.38
N ARG A 57 9.77 9.44 -9.78
CA ARG A 57 10.60 10.60 -10.09
C ARG A 57 12.07 10.34 -9.81
N ILE A 58 12.38 9.63 -8.72
CA ILE A 58 13.77 9.27 -8.38
C ILE A 58 14.36 8.37 -9.46
N VAL A 59 13.61 7.36 -9.91
CA VAL A 59 14.07 6.43 -10.93
C VAL A 59 14.26 7.16 -12.27
N TYR A 60 13.31 8.02 -12.63
CA TYR A 60 13.40 8.82 -13.87
C TYR A 60 14.62 9.74 -13.86
N ALA A 61 14.90 10.37 -12.70
CA ALA A 61 16.05 11.27 -12.57
C ALA A 61 17.37 10.54 -12.80
N ASN A 62 17.39 9.23 -12.64
CA ASN A 62 18.56 8.38 -12.90
C ASN A 62 18.56 7.79 -14.31
N GLN A 63 17.68 8.27 -15.19
CA GLN A 63 17.56 7.83 -16.59
C GLN A 63 17.22 6.34 -16.71
N GLU A 64 16.53 5.81 -15.71
CA GLU A 64 16.04 4.44 -15.70
C GLU A 64 14.54 4.41 -15.88
N GLN A 65 14.00 3.25 -16.21
CA GLN A 65 12.56 3.06 -16.35
C GLN A 65 11.95 2.71 -15.00
N PRO A 66 11.07 3.55 -14.47
CA PRO A 66 10.39 3.21 -13.21
C PRO A 66 9.34 2.13 -13.43
N ALA A 67 9.10 1.35 -12.39
CA ALA A 67 7.98 0.43 -12.38
C ALA A 67 6.67 1.21 -12.48
N THR A 68 5.74 0.72 -13.27
CA THR A 68 4.43 1.36 -13.47
C THR A 68 3.33 0.67 -12.67
N GLY A 69 3.70 -0.35 -11.94
CA GLY A 69 2.76 -1.22 -11.28
C GLY A 69 2.36 -2.38 -12.16
N GLY A 70 1.91 -3.43 -11.55
CA GLY A 70 1.42 -4.58 -12.26
C GLY A 70 -0.02 -4.39 -12.72
N THR A 71 -0.54 -5.41 -13.36
CA THR A 71 -1.96 -5.51 -13.67
C THR A 71 -2.74 -5.71 -12.36
N ALA A 72 -4.07 -5.58 -12.41
CA ALA A 72 -4.93 -5.92 -11.27
C ALA A 72 -4.66 -7.35 -10.79
N SER A 73 -4.38 -8.27 -11.73
CA SER A 73 -4.00 -9.64 -11.42
C SER A 73 -2.74 -9.71 -10.57
N GLY A 74 -1.73 -8.90 -10.88
CA GLY A 74 -0.50 -8.84 -10.10
C GLY A 74 -0.74 -8.33 -8.67
N ALA A 75 -1.55 -7.30 -8.52
CA ALA A 75 -1.92 -6.77 -7.19
C ALA A 75 -2.63 -7.83 -6.36
N LEU A 76 -3.52 -8.61 -6.95
CA LEU A 76 -4.21 -9.69 -6.26
C LEU A 76 -3.21 -10.74 -5.75
N HIS A 77 -2.21 -11.09 -6.55
CA HIS A 77 -1.20 -12.06 -6.14
C HIS A 77 -0.25 -11.52 -5.07
N ARG A 78 0.01 -10.21 -5.06
CA ARG A 78 1.03 -9.62 -4.19
C ARG A 78 0.51 -9.07 -2.87
N GLY A 79 -0.71 -9.33 -2.50
CA GLY A 79 -1.16 -8.93 -1.18
C GLY A 79 -2.64 -8.61 -1.05
N TRP A 80 -3.35 -8.52 -2.18
CA TRP A 80 -4.77 -8.20 -2.19
C TRP A 80 -5.60 -9.36 -2.76
N LEU A 81 -5.13 -10.59 -2.53
CA LEU A 81 -5.68 -11.81 -3.10
C LEU A 81 -7.17 -11.98 -2.83
N ASN A 82 -7.61 -11.68 -1.63
CA ASN A 82 -8.98 -11.94 -1.21
C ASN A 82 -9.89 -10.70 -1.26
N ILE A 83 -9.40 -9.58 -1.85
CA ILE A 83 -10.16 -8.33 -1.78
C ILE A 83 -11.53 -8.44 -2.45
N LYS A 84 -11.61 -9.08 -3.61
CA LYS A 84 -12.89 -9.22 -4.32
C LYS A 84 -13.88 -10.09 -3.55
N ALA A 85 -13.39 -11.16 -2.93
CA ALA A 85 -14.23 -12.02 -2.10
C ALA A 85 -14.75 -11.26 -0.87
N ALA A 86 -13.88 -10.49 -0.21
CA ALA A 86 -14.26 -9.68 0.95
C ALA A 86 -15.34 -8.65 0.58
N LEU A 87 -15.16 -7.98 -0.56
CA LEU A 87 -16.10 -6.97 -1.03
C LEU A 87 -17.46 -7.59 -1.40
N SER A 88 -17.46 -8.78 -1.99
CA SER A 88 -18.70 -9.46 -2.38
C SER A 88 -19.54 -9.90 -1.18
N LEU A 89 -18.94 -10.05 -0.01
CA LEU A 89 -19.67 -10.38 1.23
C LEU A 89 -20.36 -9.17 1.83
N SER A 90 -20.06 -7.96 1.36
CA SER A 90 -20.58 -6.70 1.93
C SER A 90 -20.41 -6.62 3.45
N ASP A 91 -19.29 -7.13 3.95
CA ASP A 91 -18.98 -7.23 5.38
C ASP A 91 -17.78 -6.34 5.69
N ASP A 92 -18.03 -5.23 6.40
CA ASP A 92 -16.97 -4.28 6.76
C ASP A 92 -15.82 -4.96 7.50
N LYS A 93 -16.11 -5.91 8.37
CA LYS A 93 -15.08 -6.64 9.10
C LYS A 93 -14.16 -7.39 8.15
N ALA A 94 -14.71 -8.11 7.17
CA ALA A 94 -13.94 -8.86 6.19
C ALA A 94 -13.09 -7.93 5.31
N VAL A 95 -13.65 -6.79 4.90
CA VAL A 95 -12.93 -5.79 4.12
C VAL A 95 -11.77 -5.21 4.93
N LEU A 96 -12.02 -4.85 6.18
CA LEU A 96 -10.98 -4.28 7.06
C LEU A 96 -9.87 -5.29 7.35
N GLU A 97 -10.20 -6.56 7.51
CA GLU A 97 -9.21 -7.63 7.69
C GLU A 97 -8.32 -7.75 6.46
N GLU A 98 -8.90 -7.64 5.26
CA GLU A 98 -8.12 -7.70 4.02
C GLU A 98 -7.22 -6.47 3.87
N CYS A 99 -7.73 -5.28 4.23
CA CYS A 99 -6.94 -4.05 4.23
C CYS A 99 -5.75 -4.16 5.19
N GLU A 100 -5.97 -4.73 6.37
CA GLU A 100 -4.88 -4.93 7.33
C GLU A 100 -3.80 -5.86 6.78
N ARG A 101 -4.20 -6.95 6.12
CA ARG A 101 -3.24 -7.86 5.47
C ARG A 101 -2.44 -7.14 4.38
N GLY A 102 -3.10 -6.31 3.57
CA GLY A 102 -2.42 -5.52 2.55
C GLY A 102 -1.41 -4.55 3.16
N GLU A 103 -1.77 -3.89 4.26
CA GLU A 103 -0.86 -2.98 4.94
C GLU A 103 0.27 -3.71 5.68
N ASP A 104 0.02 -4.90 6.23
CA ASP A 104 1.08 -5.74 6.80
C ASP A 104 2.12 -6.08 5.73
N ARG A 105 1.64 -6.43 4.55
CA ARG A 105 2.51 -6.74 3.41
C ARG A 105 3.33 -5.51 3.02
N ALA A 106 2.68 -4.35 2.97
CA ALA A 106 3.36 -3.10 2.65
C ALA A 106 4.47 -2.80 3.64
N LEU A 107 4.20 -2.92 4.94
CA LEU A 107 5.21 -2.72 5.99
C LEU A 107 6.39 -3.65 5.80
N SER A 108 6.12 -4.92 5.53
CA SER A 108 7.16 -5.93 5.30
C SER A 108 8.05 -5.56 4.11
N ARG A 109 7.45 -5.06 3.04
CA ARG A 109 8.21 -4.66 1.86
C ARG A 109 9.08 -3.43 2.10
N TYR A 110 8.56 -2.43 2.83
CA TYR A 110 9.37 -1.27 3.23
C TYR A 110 10.52 -1.72 4.14
N ASP A 111 10.26 -2.62 5.09
CA ASP A 111 11.30 -3.12 5.99
C ASP A 111 12.39 -3.86 5.22
N LYS A 112 12.03 -4.67 4.25
CA LYS A 112 12.97 -5.37 3.40
C LYS A 112 13.85 -4.38 2.61
N ALA A 113 13.22 -3.35 2.04
CA ALA A 113 13.94 -2.32 1.30
C ALA A 113 14.91 -1.56 2.21
N LEU A 114 14.48 -1.22 3.42
CA LEU A 114 15.29 -0.46 4.38
C LEU A 114 16.49 -1.25 4.93
N LYS A 115 16.51 -2.56 4.76
CA LYS A 115 17.67 -3.39 5.12
C LYS A 115 18.79 -3.33 4.08
N LYS A 116 18.49 -2.80 2.89
CA LYS A 116 19.47 -2.66 1.83
C LYS A 116 20.35 -1.44 2.10
N ASP A 117 21.50 -1.43 1.44
CA ASP A 117 22.43 -0.29 1.50
C ASP A 117 21.90 0.77 0.53
N LEU A 118 21.26 1.80 1.07
CA LEU A 118 20.59 2.83 0.29
C LEU A 118 21.23 4.20 0.55
N PRO A 119 21.28 5.07 -0.48
CA PRO A 119 21.63 6.48 -0.26
C PRO A 119 20.68 7.13 0.76
N ASP A 120 21.20 8.07 1.54
CA ASP A 120 20.45 8.71 2.63
C ASP A 120 19.16 9.35 2.15
N GLU A 121 19.17 9.99 0.98
CA GLU A 121 17.96 10.65 0.45
C GLU A 121 16.84 9.65 0.14
N ILE A 122 17.20 8.47 -0.38
CA ILE A 122 16.23 7.41 -0.66
C ILE A 122 15.73 6.81 0.64
N ARG A 123 16.65 6.54 1.57
CA ARG A 123 16.30 6.00 2.89
C ARG A 123 15.31 6.92 3.60
N SER A 124 15.54 8.23 3.57
CA SER A 124 14.64 9.21 4.19
C SER A 124 13.24 9.16 3.61
N VAL A 125 13.13 9.05 2.29
CA VAL A 125 11.83 8.94 1.62
C VAL A 125 11.10 7.67 2.05
N LEU A 126 11.80 6.53 2.05
CA LEU A 126 11.19 5.25 2.42
C LEU A 126 10.78 5.21 3.88
N VAL A 127 11.57 5.79 4.78
CA VAL A 127 11.22 5.88 6.21
C VAL A 127 9.95 6.70 6.40
N ALA A 128 9.84 7.84 5.71
CA ALA A 128 8.66 8.71 5.79
C ALA A 128 7.42 7.99 5.24
N GLN A 129 7.56 7.31 4.12
CA GLN A 129 6.45 6.57 3.51
C GLN A 129 6.01 5.42 4.39
N ARG A 130 6.97 4.68 4.98
CA ARG A 130 6.67 3.58 5.90
C ARG A 130 5.88 4.06 7.11
N ALA A 131 6.23 5.23 7.64
CA ALA A 131 5.49 5.82 8.77
C ALA A 131 4.03 6.06 8.41
N GLY A 132 3.75 6.49 7.18
CA GLY A 132 2.39 6.66 6.69
C GLY A 132 1.63 5.34 6.62
N VAL A 133 2.28 4.29 6.15
CA VAL A 133 1.70 2.94 6.11
C VAL A 133 1.35 2.47 7.53
N GLN A 134 2.28 2.68 8.46
CA GLN A 134 2.07 2.27 9.86
C GLN A 134 0.87 2.98 10.48
N ARG A 135 0.74 4.28 10.26
CA ARG A 135 -0.41 5.05 10.78
C ARG A 135 -1.72 4.50 10.23
N ASN A 136 -1.77 4.20 8.94
CA ASN A 136 -2.99 3.66 8.33
C ASN A 136 -3.26 2.22 8.77
N HIS A 137 -2.21 1.42 8.92
CA HIS A 137 -2.32 0.06 9.47
C HIS A 137 -2.99 0.08 10.84
N ASP A 138 -2.53 0.97 11.70
CA ASP A 138 -3.06 1.08 13.06
C ASP A 138 -4.51 1.54 13.06
N LEU A 139 -4.87 2.47 12.15
CA LEU A 139 -6.25 2.92 11.99
C LEU A 139 -7.16 1.79 11.52
N VAL A 140 -6.73 1.05 10.50
CA VAL A 140 -7.48 -0.09 9.95
C VAL A 140 -7.68 -1.15 11.03
N ARG A 141 -6.64 -1.43 11.81
CA ARG A 141 -6.71 -2.39 12.90
C ARG A 141 -7.75 -1.97 13.95
N SER A 142 -7.73 -0.69 14.32
CA SER A 142 -8.70 -0.14 15.29
C SER A 142 -10.13 -0.28 14.77
N LEU A 143 -10.35 0.05 13.50
CA LEU A 143 -11.67 -0.07 12.87
C LEU A 143 -12.12 -1.53 12.77
N ARG A 144 -11.20 -2.44 12.47
CA ARG A 144 -11.47 -3.88 12.45
C ARG A 144 -11.89 -4.38 13.83
N ASP A 145 -11.19 -3.95 14.86
CA ASP A 145 -11.52 -4.35 16.24
C ASP A 145 -12.90 -3.85 16.64
N GLN A 146 -13.25 -2.61 16.24
CA GLN A 146 -14.59 -2.07 16.46
C GLN A 146 -15.66 -2.88 15.72
N ALA A 147 -15.38 -3.26 14.48
CA ALA A 147 -16.32 -4.07 13.69
C ALA A 147 -16.52 -5.46 14.30
N ARG A 148 -15.45 -6.06 14.83
CA ARG A 148 -15.52 -7.36 15.52
C ARG A 148 -16.34 -7.25 16.80
N ALA A 149 -16.14 -6.19 17.57
CA ALA A 149 -16.89 -5.95 18.80
C ALA A 149 -18.39 -5.77 18.51
N ALA A 150 -18.71 -5.00 17.45
CA ALA A 150 -20.10 -4.79 17.02
C ALA A 150 -20.77 -6.11 16.60
N ALA A 151 -20.02 -7.01 15.96
CA ALA A 151 -20.53 -8.29 15.48
C ALA A 151 -20.90 -9.25 16.61
N HIS A 152 -20.40 -9.02 17.84
CA HIS A 152 -20.68 -9.85 19.01
C HIS A 152 -21.85 -9.34 19.86
N HIS A 153 -22.46 -8.25 19.46
CA HIS A 153 -23.66 -7.71 20.09
C HIS A 153 -24.89 -8.04 19.28
#